data_28300915ec99cbbb3bcb44cf682ef343
#
_entry.id   28300915ec99cbbb3bcb44cf682ef343
#
_cell.length_a   1.000
_cell.length_b   1.000
_cell.length_c   1.000
_cell.angle_alpha   90.00
_cell.angle_beta   90.00
_cell.angle_gamma   90.00
#
_symmetry.space_group_name_H-M   'P 1'
#
loop_
_entity.id
_entity.type
_entity.pdbx_description
1 polymer ?
#
loop_
_entity_poly.entity_id
_entity_poly.type
_entity_poly.pdbx_seq_one_letter_code
_entity_poly.pdbx_strand_id
1 'polypeptide(L)'
;HSKWPQVGPSYLAFSMGRTLDTTILAAKLIHSGLLDRHPKLKLMLCHGGGSLPFLIGRVDVAYRRGMEKVTELERGGPEDYMSMLYYDTVTVNPRSLKLLLDMAGPEHVLLGTDWVWAAMSGELMDAVGTIGLNQADQDLITRQNALRLFKG
;
A
#
# COMPACT_ATOMS: atom_id res chain seq x y z
N HIS A 1 18.69 -7.86 14.64
CA HIS A 1 19.61 -7.12 13.77
C HIS A 1 18.79 -6.48 12.66
N SER A 2 18.77 -5.13 12.61
CA SER A 2 18.11 -4.37 11.57
C SER A 2 18.74 -4.72 10.21
N LYS A 3 17.92 -5.07 9.22
CA LYS A 3 18.35 -5.24 7.83
C LYS A 3 18.85 -3.91 7.21
N TRP A 4 18.66 -2.81 7.94
CA TRP A 4 19.01 -1.46 7.56
C TRP A 4 20.07 -0.89 8.51
N PRO A 5 21.37 -1.17 8.29
CA PRO A 5 22.44 -0.69 9.18
C PRO A 5 22.45 0.83 9.33
N GLN A 6 22.05 1.55 8.29
CA GLN A 6 21.97 3.02 8.28
C GLN A 6 20.84 3.58 9.16
N VAL A 7 19.88 2.76 9.55
CA VAL A 7 18.79 3.17 10.46
C VAL A 7 19.21 2.99 11.92
N GLY A 8 20.32 2.28 12.16
CA GLY A 8 20.91 2.05 13.48
C GLY A 8 20.01 1.25 14.43
N PRO A 9 20.38 1.16 15.71
CA PRO A 9 19.56 0.55 16.75
C PRO A 9 18.41 1.47 17.19
N SER A 10 18.21 2.60 16.54
CA SER A 10 17.22 3.60 16.88
C SER A 10 15.81 3.17 16.49
N TYR A 11 14.83 3.83 17.07
CA TYR A 11 13.39 3.64 16.83
C TYR A 11 12.94 3.80 15.37
N LEU A 12 13.77 4.33 14.49
CA LEU A 12 13.49 4.45 13.05
C LEU A 12 13.27 3.09 12.36
N ALA A 13 13.79 2.01 12.91
CA ALA A 13 13.52 0.67 12.39
C ALA A 13 12.03 0.31 12.45
N PHE A 14 11.32 0.80 13.47
CA PHE A 14 9.88 0.61 13.61
C PHE A 14 9.08 1.53 12.66
N SER A 15 9.38 2.81 12.66
CA SER A 15 8.60 3.81 11.91
C SER A 15 8.92 3.87 10.41
N MET A 16 10.16 3.58 10.02
CA MET A 16 10.62 3.67 8.64
C MET A 16 11.05 2.31 8.06
N GLY A 17 11.81 1.52 8.81
CA GLY A 17 12.41 0.29 8.28
C GLY A 17 11.38 -0.68 7.74
N ARG A 18 10.30 -0.93 8.47
CA ARG A 18 9.23 -1.85 8.04
C ARG A 18 8.46 -1.33 6.84
N THR A 19 8.16 -0.04 6.82
CA THR A 19 7.45 0.59 5.69
C THR A 19 8.31 0.63 4.43
N LEU A 20 9.62 0.79 4.55
CA LEU A 20 10.56 0.68 3.44
C LEU A 20 10.68 -0.76 2.91
N ASP A 21 10.70 -1.76 3.79
CA ASP A 21 10.68 -3.17 3.38
C ASP A 21 9.42 -3.48 2.55
N THR A 22 8.25 -3.03 3.01
CA THR A 22 6.98 -3.17 2.27
C THR A 22 7.04 -2.48 0.91
N THR A 23 7.55 -1.25 0.85
CA THR A 23 7.71 -0.48 -0.39
C THR A 23 8.57 -1.22 -1.41
N ILE A 24 9.74 -1.68 -0.98
CA ILE A 24 10.70 -2.40 -1.85
C ILE A 24 10.11 -3.74 -2.31
N LEU A 25 9.43 -4.47 -1.40
CA LEU A 25 8.77 -5.72 -1.75
C LEU A 25 7.71 -5.48 -2.84
N ALA A 26 6.85 -4.49 -2.65
CA ALA A 26 5.78 -4.17 -3.59
C ALA A 26 6.34 -3.78 -4.97
N ALA A 27 7.34 -2.91 -5.03
CA ALA A 27 8.01 -2.56 -6.28
C ALA A 27 8.63 -3.79 -6.97
N LYS A 28 9.28 -4.68 -6.21
CA LYS A 28 9.83 -5.94 -6.76
C LYS A 28 8.75 -6.87 -7.29
N LEU A 29 7.60 -7.00 -6.61
CA LEU A 29 6.47 -7.81 -7.06
C LEU A 29 5.93 -7.30 -8.40
N ILE A 30 5.76 -5.99 -8.54
CA ILE A 30 5.35 -5.36 -9.78
C ILE A 30 6.40 -5.63 -10.87
N HIS A 31 7.65 -5.24 -10.65
CA HIS A 31 8.75 -5.35 -11.63
C HIS A 31 9.05 -6.79 -12.06
N SER A 32 8.72 -7.77 -11.24
CA SER A 32 8.88 -9.18 -11.61
C SER A 32 7.83 -9.69 -12.60
N GLY A 33 6.79 -8.91 -12.91
CA GLY A 33 5.64 -9.34 -13.70
C GLY A 33 4.81 -10.45 -13.01
N LEU A 34 4.94 -10.59 -11.68
CA LEU A 34 4.19 -11.60 -10.93
C LEU A 34 2.68 -11.39 -11.06
N LEU A 35 2.24 -10.15 -11.02
CA LEU A 35 0.83 -9.81 -11.07
C LEU A 35 0.21 -10.08 -12.45
N ASP A 36 1.00 -9.98 -13.52
CA ASP A 36 0.57 -10.34 -14.88
C ASP A 36 0.41 -11.85 -15.01
N ARG A 37 1.41 -12.62 -14.52
CA ARG A 37 1.35 -14.08 -14.52
C ARG A 37 0.27 -14.65 -13.61
N HIS A 38 -0.13 -13.91 -12.58
CA HIS A 38 -1.13 -14.33 -11.59
C HIS A 38 -2.18 -13.24 -11.33
N PRO A 39 -3.01 -12.88 -12.34
CA PRO A 39 -3.93 -11.74 -12.25
C PRO A 39 -5.06 -11.94 -11.22
N LYS A 40 -5.26 -13.17 -10.75
CA LYS A 40 -6.24 -13.48 -9.68
C LYS A 40 -5.63 -13.46 -8.28
N LEU A 41 -4.31 -13.24 -8.17
CA LEU A 41 -3.64 -13.19 -6.87
C LEU A 41 -4.06 -11.94 -6.12
N LYS A 42 -4.55 -12.15 -4.91
CA LYS A 42 -4.94 -11.07 -4.00
C LYS A 42 -3.83 -10.86 -2.98
N LEU A 43 -3.10 -9.78 -3.10
CA LEU A 43 -2.02 -9.40 -2.19
C LEU A 43 -2.42 -8.14 -1.44
N MET A 44 -2.37 -8.19 -0.12
CA MET A 44 -2.58 -7.03 0.73
C MET A 44 -1.25 -6.58 1.32
N LEU A 45 -0.95 -5.31 1.15
CA LEU A 45 0.23 -4.64 1.69
C LEU A 45 -0.14 -3.95 3.01
N CYS A 46 0.61 -4.23 4.05
CA CYS A 46 0.44 -3.56 5.33
C CYS A 46 0.99 -2.13 5.31
N HIS A 47 0.57 -1.34 6.29
CA HIS A 47 0.99 0.06 6.48
C HIS A 47 0.72 0.94 5.26
N GLY A 48 -0.46 0.81 4.65
CA GLY A 48 -0.84 1.56 3.44
C GLY A 48 0.10 1.33 2.25
N GLY A 49 0.80 0.19 2.20
CA GLY A 49 1.83 -0.07 1.21
C GLY A 49 3.16 0.65 1.46
N GLY A 50 3.36 1.16 2.69
CA GLY A 50 4.55 1.90 3.07
C GLY A 50 4.65 3.25 2.36
N SER A 51 5.77 3.51 1.70
CA SER A 51 5.98 4.73 0.91
C SER A 51 5.65 4.54 -0.58
N LEU A 52 5.11 3.38 -0.97
CA LEU A 52 4.85 3.09 -2.39
C LEU A 52 3.93 4.14 -3.04
N PRO A 53 2.79 4.55 -2.44
CA PRO A 53 1.92 5.55 -3.07
C PRO A 53 2.63 6.87 -3.36
N PHE A 54 3.58 7.27 -2.54
CA PHE A 54 4.37 8.47 -2.75
C PHE A 54 5.49 8.28 -3.80
N LEU A 55 6.07 7.08 -3.89
CA LEU A 55 7.24 6.81 -4.73
C LEU A 55 6.89 6.22 -6.08
N ILE A 56 5.66 5.76 -6.30
CA ILE A 56 5.29 4.97 -7.49
C ILE A 56 5.55 5.73 -8.81
N GLY A 57 5.29 7.02 -8.85
CA GLY A 57 5.58 7.83 -10.04
C GLY A 57 7.08 7.88 -10.36
N ARG A 58 7.95 7.84 -9.34
CA ARG A 58 9.40 7.73 -9.56
C ARG A 58 9.80 6.35 -10.08
N VAL A 59 9.17 5.30 -9.56
CA VAL A 59 9.36 3.91 -10.03
C VAL A 59 8.92 3.78 -11.49
N ASP A 60 7.77 4.37 -11.84
CA ASP A 60 7.22 4.39 -13.20
C ASP A 60 8.16 5.10 -14.20
N VAL A 61 8.69 6.26 -13.83
CA VAL A 61 9.66 6.98 -14.67
C VAL A 61 10.93 6.17 -14.89
N ALA A 62 11.46 5.51 -13.84
CA ALA A 62 12.64 4.66 -13.96
C ALA A 62 12.40 3.48 -14.91
N TYR A 63 11.23 2.84 -14.79
CA TYR A 63 10.78 1.77 -15.68
C TYR A 63 10.72 2.25 -17.15
N ARG A 64 9.95 3.31 -17.43
CA ARG A 64 9.72 3.81 -18.79
C ARG A 64 10.99 4.30 -19.48
N ARG A 65 11.99 4.71 -18.72
CA ARG A 65 13.31 5.13 -19.21
C ARG A 65 14.31 3.98 -19.34
N GLY A 66 13.92 2.75 -19.01
CA GLY A 66 14.82 1.60 -19.05
C GLY A 66 16.03 1.71 -18.08
N MET A 67 15.85 2.48 -16.98
CA MET A 67 16.90 2.67 -15.97
C MET A 67 17.09 1.44 -15.09
N GLU A 68 16.10 0.55 -15.06
CA GLU A 68 16.07 -0.67 -14.27
C GLU A 68 15.83 -1.88 -15.19
N LYS A 69 16.52 -3.00 -14.91
CA LYS A 69 16.29 -4.26 -15.61
C LYS A 69 15.08 -4.95 -14.99
N VAL A 70 13.95 -4.81 -15.64
CA VAL A 70 12.67 -5.34 -15.17
C VAL A 70 11.97 -6.10 -16.29
N THR A 71 11.01 -6.95 -15.93
CA THR A 71 10.14 -7.63 -16.90
C THR A 71 9.27 -6.58 -17.61
N GLU A 72 9.03 -6.75 -18.90
CA GLU A 72 8.03 -5.97 -19.61
C GLU A 72 6.65 -6.19 -18.98
N LEU A 73 5.97 -5.10 -18.63
CA LEU A 73 4.71 -5.11 -17.90
C LEU A 73 3.55 -5.01 -18.88
N GLU A 74 2.56 -5.90 -18.76
CA GLU A 74 1.42 -5.98 -19.68
C GLU A 74 0.46 -4.79 -19.55
N ARG A 75 0.42 -4.11 -18.39
CA ARG A 75 -0.51 -2.99 -18.10
C ARG A 75 0.06 -1.61 -18.40
N GLY A 76 1.27 -1.54 -18.91
CA GLY A 76 1.92 -0.27 -19.28
C GLY A 76 3.06 0.11 -18.34
N GLY A 77 2.79 0.53 -17.12
CA GLY A 77 3.83 0.91 -16.17
C GLY A 77 3.52 0.51 -14.71
N PRO A 78 4.49 0.61 -13.82
CA PRO A 78 4.32 0.26 -12.40
C PRO A 78 3.14 0.93 -11.72
N GLU A 79 2.82 2.16 -12.06
CA GLU A 79 1.69 2.90 -11.49
C GLU A 79 0.34 2.23 -11.76
N ASP A 80 0.20 1.60 -12.94
CA ASP A 80 -1.02 0.91 -13.36
C ASP A 80 -1.34 -0.33 -12.52
N TYR A 81 -0.37 -0.80 -11.71
CA TYR A 81 -0.54 -1.96 -10.81
C TYR A 81 -1.01 -1.58 -9.41
N MET A 82 -1.11 -0.30 -9.08
CA MET A 82 -1.58 0.12 -7.77
C MET A 82 -2.98 -0.43 -7.45
N SER A 83 -3.86 -0.46 -8.44
CA SER A 83 -5.22 -0.99 -8.34
C SER A 83 -5.33 -2.52 -8.44
N MET A 84 -4.24 -3.26 -8.52
CA MET A 84 -4.21 -4.72 -8.41
C MET A 84 -3.88 -5.21 -7.00
N LEU A 85 -3.35 -4.33 -6.17
CA LEU A 85 -2.94 -4.61 -4.80
C LEU A 85 -4.03 -4.12 -3.84
N TYR A 86 -4.05 -4.70 -2.66
CA TYR A 86 -4.87 -4.26 -1.54
C TYR A 86 -4.00 -3.63 -0.48
N TYR A 87 -4.56 -2.74 0.30
CA TYR A 87 -3.84 -1.94 1.30
C TYR A 87 -4.67 -1.85 2.58
N ASP A 88 -4.01 -1.63 3.71
CA ASP A 88 -4.71 -1.25 4.93
C ASP A 88 -4.70 0.27 5.14
N THR A 89 -5.49 0.75 6.10
CA THR A 89 -5.55 2.17 6.49
C THR A 89 -4.47 2.59 7.48
N VAL A 90 -3.48 1.72 7.78
CA VAL A 90 -2.44 2.00 8.79
C VAL A 90 -1.39 2.99 8.25
N THR A 91 -1.86 4.12 7.78
CA THR A 91 -1.04 5.27 7.37
C THR A 91 -0.90 6.31 8.48
N VAL A 92 -1.80 6.22 9.49
CA VAL A 92 -1.89 7.11 10.67
C VAL A 92 -2.13 8.60 10.34
N ASN A 93 -1.99 8.99 9.09
CA ASN A 93 -2.16 10.37 8.65
C ASN A 93 -3.27 10.47 7.59
N PRO A 94 -4.30 11.32 7.79
CA PRO A 94 -5.39 11.47 6.84
C PRO A 94 -4.94 11.85 5.42
N ARG A 95 -3.90 12.67 5.29
CA ARG A 95 -3.36 13.06 3.97
C ARG A 95 -2.67 11.91 3.24
N SER A 96 -1.97 11.06 4.00
CA SER A 96 -1.34 9.86 3.43
C SER A 96 -2.40 8.85 3.01
N LEU A 97 -3.47 8.69 3.80
CA LEU A 97 -4.61 7.85 3.44
C LEU A 97 -5.31 8.38 2.18
N LYS A 98 -5.51 9.69 2.08
CA LYS A 98 -6.08 10.29 0.88
C LYS A 98 -5.24 10.04 -0.36
N LEU A 99 -3.92 10.21 -0.29
CA LEU A 99 -3.02 9.89 -1.40
C LEU A 99 -3.14 8.42 -1.82
N LEU A 100 -3.18 7.50 -0.86
CA LEU A 100 -3.36 6.09 -1.15
C LEU A 100 -4.68 5.82 -1.88
N LEU A 101 -5.79 6.42 -1.42
CA LEU A 101 -7.10 6.27 -2.03
C LEU A 101 -7.15 6.86 -3.45
N ASP A 102 -6.50 8.01 -3.67
CA ASP A 102 -6.40 8.64 -4.98
C ASP A 102 -5.61 7.77 -5.98
N MET A 103 -4.64 6.96 -5.50
CA MET A 103 -3.80 6.11 -6.35
C MET A 103 -4.37 4.70 -6.57
N ALA A 104 -4.94 4.10 -5.54
CA ALA A 104 -5.37 2.69 -5.55
C ALA A 104 -6.89 2.52 -5.78
N GLY A 105 -7.68 3.52 -5.43
CA GLY A 105 -9.13 3.44 -5.34
C GLY A 105 -9.63 2.91 -3.98
N PRO A 106 -10.81 3.39 -3.52
CA PRO A 106 -11.37 2.98 -2.23
C PRO A 106 -11.70 1.49 -2.16
N GLU A 107 -11.96 0.83 -3.29
CA GLU A 107 -12.25 -0.61 -3.38
C GLU A 107 -11.04 -1.51 -3.08
N HIS A 108 -9.85 -0.94 -3.02
CA HIS A 108 -8.60 -1.64 -2.75
C HIS A 108 -8.05 -1.38 -1.34
N VAL A 109 -8.71 -0.56 -0.53
CA VAL A 109 -8.27 -0.21 0.81
C VAL A 109 -9.19 -0.86 1.85
N LEU A 110 -8.61 -1.49 2.87
CA LEU A 110 -9.30 -2.14 3.96
C LEU A 110 -8.96 -1.47 5.29
N LEU A 111 -9.94 -1.39 6.18
CA LEU A 111 -9.67 -0.94 7.53
C LEU A 111 -8.71 -1.90 8.24
N GLY A 112 -7.59 -1.39 8.69
CA GLY A 112 -6.60 -2.07 9.50
C GLY A 112 -6.27 -1.28 10.76
N THR A 113 -5.86 -1.93 11.84
CA THR A 113 -5.60 -1.30 13.14
C THR A 113 -4.20 -1.52 13.69
N ASP A 114 -3.39 -2.33 12.98
CA ASP A 114 -2.08 -2.79 13.48
C ASP A 114 -2.14 -3.39 14.91
N TRP A 115 -3.27 -4.00 15.26
CA TRP A 115 -3.45 -4.75 16.51
C TRP A 115 -2.45 -5.92 16.48
N VAL A 116 -1.66 -6.11 17.42
CA VAL A 116 -1.44 -5.90 18.84
C VAL A 116 -0.38 -4.80 19.12
N TRP A 117 0.27 -4.26 18.08
CA TRP A 117 1.48 -3.42 18.19
C TRP A 117 1.17 -1.95 18.45
N ALA A 118 0.10 -1.49 17.89
CA ALA A 118 -0.34 -0.12 18.09
C ALA A 118 -1.86 -0.14 18.32
N ALA A 119 -2.30 0.20 19.51
CA ALA A 119 -3.71 0.37 19.82
C ALA A 119 -4.27 1.67 19.17
N MET A 120 -4.04 1.84 17.87
CA MET A 120 -4.38 3.05 17.11
C MET A 120 -5.77 2.97 16.45
N SER A 121 -6.64 2.08 16.92
CA SER A 121 -7.94 1.85 16.26
C SER A 121 -8.81 3.12 16.20
N GLY A 122 -8.81 3.94 17.26
CA GLY A 122 -9.52 5.22 17.26
C GLY A 122 -8.97 6.19 16.23
N GLU A 123 -7.67 6.43 16.24
CA GLU A 123 -6.99 7.35 15.33
C GLU A 123 -7.16 6.96 13.86
N LEU A 124 -7.19 5.67 13.55
CA LEU A 124 -7.37 5.16 12.19
C LEU A 124 -8.82 5.28 11.72
N MET A 125 -9.78 5.07 12.60
CA MET A 125 -11.20 5.32 12.32
C MET A 125 -11.44 6.82 12.12
N ASP A 126 -10.85 7.66 12.97
CA ASP A 126 -10.92 9.12 12.84
C ASP A 126 -10.29 9.58 11.51
N ALA A 127 -9.18 8.99 11.10
CA ALA A 127 -8.56 9.29 9.82
C ALA A 127 -9.51 9.02 8.64
N VAL A 128 -10.21 7.89 8.63
CA VAL A 128 -11.22 7.56 7.61
C VAL A 128 -12.39 8.56 7.64
N GLY A 129 -12.85 8.94 8.84
CA GLY A 129 -13.96 9.88 9.01
C GLY A 129 -13.63 11.33 8.59
N THR A 130 -12.36 11.75 8.68
CA THR A 130 -11.95 13.15 8.48
C THR A 130 -11.54 13.50 7.05
N ILE A 131 -11.28 12.52 6.18
CA ILE A 131 -10.81 12.78 4.80
C ILE A 131 -11.91 13.14 3.82
N GLY A 132 -13.15 13.25 4.27
CA GLY A 132 -14.27 13.73 3.45
C GLY A 132 -14.78 12.72 2.43
N LEU A 133 -14.68 11.42 2.70
CA LEU A 133 -15.25 10.38 1.87
C LEU A 133 -16.78 10.40 1.92
N ASN A 134 -17.42 10.05 0.81
CA ASN A 134 -18.84 9.75 0.81
C ASN A 134 -19.13 8.44 1.58
N GLN A 135 -20.38 8.21 1.94
CA GLN A 135 -20.78 7.06 2.74
C GLN A 135 -20.47 5.72 2.03
N ALA A 136 -20.59 5.66 0.72
CA ALA A 136 -20.31 4.44 -0.05
C ALA A 136 -18.83 4.03 0.05
N ASP A 137 -17.90 4.98 -0.09
CA ASP A 137 -16.47 4.72 0.03
C ASP A 137 -16.08 4.37 1.48
N GLN A 138 -16.71 5.01 2.47
CA GLN A 138 -16.51 4.62 3.88
C GLN A 138 -16.97 3.18 4.13
N ASP A 139 -18.12 2.77 3.61
CA ASP A 139 -18.62 1.39 3.72
C ASP A 139 -17.71 0.39 3.00
N LEU A 140 -17.16 0.76 1.84
CA LEU A 140 -16.17 -0.07 1.15
C LEU A 140 -14.96 -0.34 2.05
N ILE A 141 -14.33 0.70 2.56
CA ILE A 141 -13.10 0.61 3.35
C ILE A 141 -13.34 -0.12 4.67
N THR A 142 -14.41 0.23 5.38
CA THR A 142 -14.64 -0.29 6.74
C THR A 142 -15.23 -1.68 6.78
N ARG A 143 -15.85 -2.16 5.67
CA ARG A 143 -16.58 -3.43 5.68
C ARG A 143 -16.54 -4.19 4.37
N GLN A 144 -16.98 -3.61 3.25
CA GLN A 144 -17.31 -4.37 2.04
C GLN A 144 -16.08 -5.00 1.39
N ASN A 145 -14.94 -4.31 1.41
CA ASN A 145 -13.71 -4.82 0.82
C ASN A 145 -13.22 -6.07 1.55
N ALA A 146 -13.26 -6.08 2.88
CA ALA A 146 -12.90 -7.26 3.66
C ALA A 146 -13.83 -8.43 3.36
N LEU A 147 -15.14 -8.19 3.27
CA LEU A 147 -16.11 -9.22 2.92
C LEU A 147 -15.87 -9.80 1.53
N ARG A 148 -15.54 -8.97 0.52
CA ARG A 148 -15.21 -9.44 -0.84
C ARG A 148 -13.90 -10.21 -0.88
N LEU A 149 -12.91 -9.79 -0.11
CA LEU A 149 -11.58 -10.39 -0.13
C LEU A 149 -11.56 -11.77 0.55
N PHE A 150 -12.28 -11.92 1.67
CA PHE A 150 -12.20 -13.11 2.54
C PHE A 150 -13.41 -14.07 2.46
N LYS A 151 -14.49 -13.69 1.78
CA LYS A 151 -15.67 -14.55 1.58
C LYS A 151 -15.76 -15.16 0.19
N GLY A 152 -14.74 -14.96 -0.64
CA GLY A 152 -14.69 -15.45 -2.03
C GLY A 152 -14.64 -16.94 -2.18
#